data_cfd8f0dac09694838cf6dfddbf30e57d
#
_entry.id   cfd8f0dac09694838cf6dfddbf30e57d
#
_cell.length_a   1.000
_cell.length_b   1.000
_cell.length_c   1.000
_cell.angle_alpha   90.00
_cell.angle_beta   90.00
_cell.angle_gamma   90.00
#
_symmetry.space_group_name_H-M   'P 1'
#
loop_
_entity.id
_entity.type
_entity.pdbx_description
1 polymer ?
#
loop_
_entity_poly.entity_id
_entity_poly.type
_entity_poly.pdbx_seq_one_letter_code
_entity_poly.pdbx_strand_id
1 'polypeptide(L)'
;MIAKERFPNEFDETTLHMIFKGGKGKKEVLSDNRFIHSKTWMPRLTEALIVEEGMKEPLVEKSTIYQIGGQAKHRPEELIFSMKSVIAKERKDKKPILIQCWDISKFFDKEMIEDALLTCYKRGVNPKAVRLWAKLNENTQIKVRTGVGESESMDVGAVVGQGTIGGALVSQAVLDEGVKDHFDPGGEDELNYGKVKIGPCMFQDDLIHAATTTMKARVASEKINLVMKKHALKLNKDKSVIIIMGSKAQKKTILEELNKNPIMCGEVKMNVKEADKWLGQQLSAGGLSESVATTVDMREAKIRGAALEIANIVNDWRSEAAGGMNTALLLWEACIIPSLLQGASTWVEISAKTIKKLNNLQNWFTRLILRVGPGTPLAALGWETGLMDMKLRIYKEKLSMILHLKDLDDQSLASQIYREQLDKGWPGLAKETKEICEELHIEDVNATTMSKSEFKRLIQGAIQTKHEANLREQSQGKTKCYNIMKEGYGKKEYMNEKKIEEVRLMFKSRVGILPFAGNFSHDKRFAKTNWLCRCGLKENEAHLTAGTCPIYDDIWQGRGNLKNDEDLVKFFSAVLGRRSLLDRLEEEERDAPSPGSGDSNC
;
A
#
# COMPACT_ATOMS: atom_id res chain seq x y z
N MET A 1 21.84 16.74 35.00
CA MET A 1 20.94 17.57 34.17
C MET A 1 19.49 17.46 34.68
N ILE A 2 18.80 16.35 34.47
CA ILE A 2 17.37 16.18 34.87
C ILE A 2 17.12 16.45 36.35
N ALA A 3 17.98 15.98 37.24
CA ALA A 3 17.81 16.20 38.69
C ALA A 3 17.93 17.69 39.11
N LYS A 4 18.76 18.47 38.41
CA LYS A 4 18.97 19.89 38.66
C LYS A 4 18.10 20.81 37.81
N GLU A 5 17.26 20.26 36.93
CA GLU A 5 16.41 20.95 35.95
C GLU A 5 17.20 22.01 35.12
N ARG A 6 18.45 21.71 34.78
CA ARG A 6 19.32 22.60 33.98
C ARG A 6 19.90 21.81 32.80
N PHE A 7 19.78 22.38 31.62
CA PHE A 7 20.32 21.84 30.38
C PHE A 7 21.42 22.75 29.85
N PRO A 8 22.44 22.19 29.16
CA PRO A 8 23.44 22.99 28.43
C PRO A 8 22.79 23.78 27.28
N ASN A 9 23.38 24.97 26.94
CA ASN A 9 22.85 25.79 25.84
C ASN A 9 22.85 25.06 24.47
N GLU A 10 23.74 24.10 24.30
CA GLU A 10 23.78 23.25 23.09
C GLU A 10 22.50 22.42 22.89
N PHE A 11 21.64 22.29 23.92
CA PHE A 11 20.35 21.62 23.81
C PHE A 11 19.29 22.48 23.11
N ASP A 12 19.50 23.79 23.04
CA ASP A 12 18.61 24.72 22.37
C ASP A 12 18.75 24.66 20.84
N GLU A 13 19.88 24.18 20.34
CA GLU A 13 20.12 24.06 18.89
C GLU A 13 19.26 22.98 18.23
N THR A 14 18.55 23.37 17.17
CA THR A 14 17.70 22.52 16.36
C THR A 14 17.99 22.76 14.88
N THR A 15 18.24 21.69 14.13
CA THR A 15 18.35 21.77 12.68
C THR A 15 16.98 21.51 12.04
N LEU A 16 16.53 22.43 11.19
CA LEU A 16 15.36 22.22 10.33
C LEU A 16 15.78 21.58 9.02
N HIS A 17 15.27 20.40 8.77
CA HIS A 17 15.40 19.72 7.48
C HIS A 17 14.18 19.99 6.62
N MET A 18 14.40 20.52 5.41
CA MET A 18 13.34 20.71 4.43
C MET A 18 13.08 19.40 3.67
N ILE A 19 11.89 18.84 3.82
CA ILE A 19 11.46 17.64 3.08
C ILE A 19 10.35 18.04 2.11
N PHE A 20 10.60 17.88 0.83
CA PHE A 20 9.62 18.18 -0.21
C PHE A 20 8.37 17.28 -0.09
N LYS A 21 7.18 17.90 -0.07
CA LYS A 21 5.89 17.19 0.04
C LYS A 21 5.52 16.34 -1.17
N GLY A 22 6.21 16.56 -2.32
CA GLY A 22 5.92 15.88 -3.57
C GLY A 22 4.70 16.45 -4.32
N GLY A 23 4.23 15.73 -5.32
CA GLY A 23 3.07 16.15 -6.12
C GLY A 23 3.40 17.24 -7.13
N LYS A 24 2.46 18.18 -7.33
CA LYS A 24 2.59 19.31 -8.28
C LYS A 24 3.36 20.51 -7.71
N GLY A 25 3.77 20.47 -6.44
CA GLY A 25 4.54 21.52 -5.78
C GLY A 25 5.97 21.63 -6.35
N LYS A 26 6.67 22.70 -5.96
CA LYS A 26 8.07 22.95 -6.35
C LYS A 26 8.95 22.91 -5.10
N LYS A 27 10.11 22.28 -5.20
CA LYS A 27 11.06 22.15 -4.07
C LYS A 27 11.55 23.51 -3.55
N GLU A 28 11.61 24.50 -4.43
CA GLU A 28 12.06 25.85 -4.14
C GLU A 28 11.01 26.69 -3.37
N VAL A 29 9.76 26.24 -3.34
CA VAL A 29 8.66 26.93 -2.66
C VAL A 29 8.55 26.42 -1.22
N LEU A 30 8.74 27.31 -0.24
CA LEU A 30 8.74 26.94 1.19
C LEU A 30 7.45 26.26 1.64
N SER A 31 6.29 26.70 1.15
CA SER A 31 4.99 26.08 1.47
C SER A 31 4.86 24.63 0.99
N ASP A 32 5.65 24.23 0.00
CA ASP A 32 5.63 22.90 -0.58
C ASP A 32 6.58 21.91 0.15
N ASN A 33 7.25 22.40 1.19
CA ASN A 33 8.15 21.62 2.03
C ASN A 33 7.55 21.41 3.43
N ARG A 34 7.97 20.31 4.07
CA ARG A 34 7.81 20.08 5.51
C ARG A 34 9.09 20.41 6.20
N PHE A 35 8.98 21.09 7.34
CA PHE A 35 10.13 21.43 8.18
C PHE A 35 10.19 20.43 9.33
N ILE A 36 11.20 19.58 9.34
CA ILE A 36 11.38 18.58 10.38
C ILE A 36 12.46 19.04 11.33
N HIS A 37 12.08 19.22 12.59
CA HIS A 37 12.99 19.57 13.67
C HIS A 37 13.87 18.37 14.05
N SER A 38 15.17 18.55 14.04
CA SER A 38 16.15 17.53 14.41
C SER A 38 17.13 18.08 15.41
N LYS A 39 16.99 17.64 16.66
CA LYS A 39 17.98 17.89 17.72
C LYS A 39 19.10 16.86 17.66
N THR A 40 20.26 17.17 18.23
CA THR A 40 21.34 16.22 18.40
C THR A 40 20.91 15.03 19.29
N TRP A 41 21.71 13.98 19.35
CA TRP A 41 21.32 12.73 20.02
C TRP A 41 21.07 12.89 21.53
N MET A 42 21.83 13.75 22.23
CA MET A 42 21.71 13.94 23.70
C MET A 42 20.40 14.62 24.11
N PRO A 43 20.00 15.78 23.54
CA PRO A 43 18.68 16.37 23.77
C PRO A 43 17.55 15.40 23.42
N ARG A 44 17.64 14.65 22.32
CA ARG A 44 16.62 13.66 21.92
C ARG A 44 16.50 12.53 22.95
N LEU A 45 17.61 12.00 23.44
CA LEU A 45 17.59 10.97 24.48
C LEU A 45 16.98 11.51 25.77
N THR A 46 17.33 12.75 26.15
CA THR A 46 16.78 13.42 27.34
C THR A 46 15.28 13.63 27.21
N GLU A 47 14.82 14.11 26.04
CA GLU A 47 13.39 14.27 25.76
C GLU A 47 12.66 12.90 25.81
N ALA A 48 13.24 11.85 25.21
CA ALA A 48 12.68 10.52 25.24
C ALA A 48 12.45 10.02 26.67
N LEU A 49 13.44 10.19 27.55
CA LEU A 49 13.31 9.79 28.95
C LEU A 49 12.22 10.59 29.68
N ILE A 50 12.13 11.91 29.47
CA ILE A 50 11.08 12.75 30.09
C ILE A 50 9.69 12.31 29.60
N VAL A 51 9.56 12.06 28.31
CA VAL A 51 8.28 11.65 27.70
C VAL A 51 7.86 10.27 28.17
N GLU A 52 8.74 9.26 28.07
CA GLU A 52 8.39 7.87 28.43
C GLU A 52 8.11 7.71 29.93
N GLU A 53 8.90 8.35 30.80
CA GLU A 53 8.80 8.17 32.25
C GLU A 53 7.77 9.10 32.94
N GLY A 54 7.38 10.21 32.31
CA GLY A 54 6.59 11.21 33.01
C GLY A 54 5.43 11.83 32.24
N MET A 55 5.34 11.67 30.92
CA MET A 55 4.31 12.35 30.13
C MET A 55 3.38 11.40 29.37
N LYS A 56 3.90 10.30 28.82
CA LYS A 56 3.20 9.47 27.86
C LYS A 56 1.95 8.79 28.45
N GLU A 57 2.08 8.15 29.58
CA GLU A 57 0.96 7.42 30.23
C GLU A 57 -0.25 8.33 30.48
N PRO A 58 -0.15 9.47 31.22
CA PRO A 58 -1.30 10.33 31.46
C PRO A 58 -1.87 10.97 30.19
N LEU A 59 -1.04 11.26 29.20
CA LEU A 59 -1.49 11.85 27.94
C LEU A 59 -2.29 10.84 27.09
N VAL A 60 -1.88 9.56 27.10
CA VAL A 60 -2.55 8.49 26.35
C VAL A 60 -3.81 8.01 27.07
N GLU A 61 -3.73 7.72 28.36
CA GLU A 61 -4.87 7.18 29.13
C GLU A 61 -6.09 8.10 29.16
N LYS A 62 -5.87 9.40 29.13
CA LYS A 62 -6.95 10.40 29.11
C LYS A 62 -7.39 10.82 27.71
N SER A 63 -6.83 10.21 26.68
CA SER A 63 -7.29 10.43 25.29
C SER A 63 -8.70 9.89 25.10
N THR A 64 -9.47 10.56 24.26
CA THR A 64 -10.78 10.05 23.83
C THR A 64 -10.57 8.81 22.95
N ILE A 65 -11.60 7.98 22.86
CA ILE A 65 -11.58 6.77 21.98
C ILE A 65 -11.50 7.14 20.50
N TYR A 66 -11.62 8.41 20.16
CA TYR A 66 -11.61 8.94 18.80
C TYR A 66 -10.20 9.37 18.34
N GLN A 67 -9.27 9.64 19.26
CA GLN A 67 -7.88 10.00 18.95
C GLN A 67 -6.96 8.82 19.21
N ILE A 68 -6.44 8.21 18.17
CA ILE A 68 -5.54 7.05 18.28
C ILE A 68 -4.15 7.29 17.68
N GLY A 69 -3.90 8.49 17.14
CA GLY A 69 -2.60 8.85 16.60
C GLY A 69 -1.49 8.75 17.65
N GLY A 70 -0.33 8.23 17.29
CA GLY A 70 0.83 8.10 18.18
C GLY A 70 0.67 7.15 19.36
N GLN A 71 -0.47 6.49 19.52
CA GLN A 71 -0.71 5.52 20.60
C GLN A 71 -0.13 4.14 20.25
N ALA A 72 0.52 3.51 21.23
CA ALA A 72 1.07 2.17 21.06
C ALA A 72 -0.04 1.15 20.77
N LYS A 73 0.23 0.17 19.91
CA LYS A 73 -0.70 -0.88 19.46
C LYS A 73 -1.86 -0.41 18.59
N HIS A 74 -2.08 0.90 18.42
CA HIS A 74 -3.10 1.46 17.53
C HIS A 74 -2.54 1.77 16.13
N ARG A 75 -3.39 1.75 15.12
CA ARG A 75 -3.04 2.02 13.71
C ARG A 75 -4.17 2.70 12.95
N PRO A 76 -3.87 3.44 11.89
CA PRO A 76 -4.86 4.19 11.10
C PRO A 76 -6.02 3.33 10.59
N GLU A 77 -5.77 2.03 10.32
CA GLU A 77 -6.76 1.09 9.83
C GLU A 77 -7.96 0.91 10.77
N GLU A 78 -7.80 1.16 12.07
CA GLU A 78 -8.90 1.10 13.05
C GLU A 78 -9.94 2.19 12.81
N LEU A 79 -9.49 3.42 12.57
CA LEU A 79 -10.40 4.53 12.24
C LEU A 79 -11.04 4.34 10.86
N ILE A 80 -10.27 3.85 9.90
CA ILE A 80 -10.76 3.55 8.56
C ILE A 80 -11.83 2.45 8.62
N PHE A 81 -11.58 1.39 9.40
CA PHE A 81 -12.55 0.32 9.67
C PHE A 81 -13.83 0.89 10.31
N SER A 82 -13.69 1.71 11.35
CA SER A 82 -14.79 2.33 12.07
C SER A 82 -15.66 3.17 11.13
N MET A 83 -15.06 4.05 10.36
CA MET A 83 -15.78 4.90 9.40
C MET A 83 -16.45 4.10 8.27
N LYS A 84 -15.76 3.11 7.70
CA LYS A 84 -16.35 2.23 6.67
C LYS A 84 -17.50 1.38 7.20
N SER A 85 -17.43 0.94 8.45
CA SER A 85 -18.53 0.21 9.10
C SER A 85 -19.77 1.09 9.23
N VAL A 86 -19.59 2.35 9.64
CA VAL A 86 -20.66 3.36 9.68
C VAL A 86 -21.28 3.57 8.30
N ILE A 87 -20.44 3.77 7.28
CA ILE A 87 -20.91 3.94 5.88
C ILE A 87 -21.70 2.71 5.41
N ALA A 88 -21.21 1.50 5.68
CA ALA A 88 -21.87 0.28 5.27
C ALA A 88 -23.28 0.14 5.91
N LYS A 89 -23.39 0.46 7.21
CA LYS A 89 -24.63 0.42 7.96
C LYS A 89 -25.64 1.45 7.43
N GLU A 90 -25.24 2.73 7.31
CA GLU A 90 -26.16 3.77 6.85
C GLU A 90 -26.64 3.52 5.40
N ARG A 91 -25.79 2.95 4.54
CA ARG A 91 -26.19 2.50 3.19
C ARG A 91 -27.20 1.35 3.24
N LYS A 92 -27.02 0.36 4.13
CA LYS A 92 -28.02 -0.71 4.36
C LYS A 92 -29.37 -0.11 4.76
N ASP A 93 -29.35 0.89 5.62
CA ASP A 93 -30.52 1.60 6.10
C ASP A 93 -31.09 2.61 5.06
N LYS A 94 -30.50 2.68 3.86
CA LYS A 94 -30.84 3.60 2.76
C LYS A 94 -30.80 5.07 3.15
N LYS A 95 -29.98 5.43 4.14
CA LYS A 95 -29.77 6.82 4.57
C LYS A 95 -28.59 7.44 3.82
N PRO A 96 -28.67 8.75 3.51
CA PRO A 96 -27.50 9.46 3.01
C PRO A 96 -26.48 9.64 4.13
N ILE A 97 -25.22 9.80 3.75
CA ILE A 97 -24.15 10.11 4.69
C ILE A 97 -23.26 11.22 4.10
N LEU A 98 -22.96 12.21 4.92
CA LEU A 98 -22.04 13.30 4.64
C LEU A 98 -20.77 13.03 5.43
N ILE A 99 -19.68 12.81 4.73
CA ILE A 99 -18.34 12.64 5.34
C ILE A 99 -17.64 13.98 5.27
N GLN A 100 -17.32 14.55 6.41
CA GLN A 100 -16.59 15.80 6.57
C GLN A 100 -15.13 15.49 6.90
N CYS A 101 -14.20 16.01 6.10
CA CYS A 101 -12.77 15.91 6.35
C CYS A 101 -12.24 17.34 6.58
N TRP A 102 -11.54 17.56 7.68
CA TRP A 102 -10.91 18.84 8.00
C TRP A 102 -9.39 18.68 8.00
N ASP A 103 -8.70 19.54 7.26
CA ASP A 103 -7.23 19.61 7.18
C ASP A 103 -6.76 20.85 7.96
N ILE A 104 -5.99 20.67 9.01
CA ILE A 104 -5.44 21.79 9.80
C ILE A 104 -4.18 22.31 9.14
N SER A 105 -4.13 23.63 8.87
CA SER A 105 -3.00 24.25 8.22
C SER A 105 -1.81 24.41 9.18
N LYS A 106 -0.68 23.77 8.88
CA LYS A 106 0.57 23.90 9.63
C LYS A 106 0.37 23.65 11.13
N PHE A 107 -0.27 22.53 11.48
CA PHE A 107 -0.69 22.19 12.83
C PHE A 107 0.44 22.41 13.86
N PHE A 108 1.55 21.70 13.72
CA PHE A 108 2.70 21.79 14.63
C PHE A 108 3.35 23.18 14.69
N ASP A 109 3.40 23.91 13.57
CA ASP A 109 4.04 25.23 13.49
C ASP A 109 3.22 26.33 14.16
N LYS A 110 1.95 26.09 14.46
CA LYS A 110 1.00 27.05 15.00
C LYS A 110 0.54 26.73 16.40
N GLU A 111 0.91 25.58 16.92
CA GLU A 111 0.52 25.21 18.27
C GLU A 111 1.25 26.08 19.31
N MET A 112 0.46 26.65 20.21
CA MET A 112 0.97 27.45 21.29
C MET A 112 1.53 26.56 22.40
N ILE A 113 2.76 26.84 22.85
CA ILE A 113 3.40 26.07 23.92
C ILE A 113 2.57 26.12 25.22
N GLU A 114 1.90 27.23 25.47
CA GLU A 114 1.03 27.43 26.62
C GLU A 114 -0.16 26.44 26.63
N ASP A 115 -0.79 26.22 25.47
CA ASP A 115 -1.87 25.23 25.32
C ASP A 115 -1.35 23.81 25.57
N ALA A 116 -0.17 23.51 25.06
CA ALA A 116 0.53 22.26 25.27
C ALA A 116 0.79 21.99 26.76
N LEU A 117 1.35 22.97 27.48
CA LEU A 117 1.63 22.89 28.91
C LEU A 117 0.34 22.78 29.74
N LEU A 118 -0.68 23.58 29.42
CA LEU A 118 -1.98 23.53 30.11
C LEU A 118 -2.65 22.17 29.93
N THR A 119 -2.58 21.60 28.73
CA THR A 119 -3.12 20.26 28.43
C THR A 119 -2.39 19.19 29.24
N CYS A 120 -1.06 19.25 29.32
CA CYS A 120 -0.28 18.36 30.17
C CYS A 120 -0.73 18.41 31.65
N TYR A 121 -0.93 19.60 32.20
CA TYR A 121 -1.43 19.74 33.58
C TYR A 121 -2.85 19.21 33.74
N LYS A 122 -3.77 19.52 32.84
CA LYS A 122 -5.15 19.00 32.86
C LYS A 122 -5.21 17.47 32.82
N ARG A 123 -4.30 16.86 32.07
CA ARG A 123 -4.20 15.39 31.97
C ARG A 123 -3.45 14.75 33.14
N GLY A 124 -2.93 15.57 34.09
CA GLY A 124 -2.26 15.09 35.29
C GLY A 124 -0.84 14.58 35.01
N VAL A 125 -0.19 15.07 33.97
CA VAL A 125 1.24 14.85 33.75
C VAL A 125 2.02 15.39 34.94
N ASN A 126 3.05 14.64 35.39
CA ASN A 126 3.88 15.06 36.51
C ASN A 126 4.44 16.48 36.28
N PRO A 127 4.20 17.45 37.21
CA PRO A 127 4.64 18.85 37.05
C PRO A 127 6.14 19.00 36.78
N LYS A 128 6.97 18.08 37.31
CA LYS A 128 8.42 18.07 37.03
C LYS A 128 8.71 17.71 35.58
N ALA A 129 8.01 16.70 35.04
CA ALA A 129 8.16 16.31 33.65
C ALA A 129 7.71 17.43 32.70
N VAL A 130 6.60 18.11 33.02
CA VAL A 130 6.13 19.28 32.25
C VAL A 130 7.17 20.40 32.24
N ARG A 131 7.72 20.76 33.41
CA ARG A 131 8.77 21.80 33.49
C ARG A 131 10.03 21.41 32.74
N LEU A 132 10.46 20.16 32.83
CA LEU A 132 11.65 19.68 32.10
C LEU A 132 11.43 19.72 30.59
N TRP A 133 10.26 19.28 30.13
CA TRP A 133 9.91 19.32 28.72
C TRP A 133 9.79 20.76 28.19
N ALA A 134 9.16 21.65 28.95
CA ALA A 134 9.10 23.08 28.64
C ALA A 134 10.51 23.66 28.46
N LYS A 135 11.40 23.46 29.42
CA LYS A 135 12.80 23.95 29.37
C LYS A 135 13.61 23.42 28.18
N LEU A 136 13.32 22.23 27.68
CA LEU A 136 13.96 21.70 26.48
C LEU A 136 13.49 22.36 25.18
N ASN A 137 12.37 23.11 25.23
CA ASN A 137 11.71 23.64 24.03
C ASN A 137 11.47 25.17 24.12
N GLU A 138 11.80 25.85 25.23
CA GLU A 138 11.51 27.29 25.43
C GLU A 138 12.46 28.23 24.70
N ASN A 139 13.72 27.85 24.46
CA ASN A 139 14.76 28.69 23.86
C ASN A 139 15.30 28.07 22.58
N THR A 140 14.41 27.64 21.68
CA THR A 140 14.83 26.91 20.49
C THR A 140 15.52 27.83 19.47
N GLN A 141 16.77 27.51 19.18
CA GLN A 141 17.56 28.15 18.12
C GLN A 141 17.58 27.25 16.88
N ILE A 142 17.16 27.79 15.75
CA ILE A 142 16.97 27.02 14.52
C ILE A 142 18.01 27.39 13.47
N LYS A 143 18.66 26.36 12.91
CA LYS A 143 19.45 26.42 11.66
C LYS A 143 18.70 25.65 10.57
N VAL A 144 18.53 26.25 9.40
CA VAL A 144 17.89 25.59 8.26
C VAL A 144 18.96 24.93 7.40
N ARG A 145 18.88 23.61 7.25
CA ARG A 145 19.78 22.85 6.38
C ARG A 145 19.15 22.64 5.00
N THR A 146 19.89 23.04 3.97
CA THR A 146 19.54 22.89 2.56
C THR A 146 20.61 22.09 1.82
N GLY A 147 20.37 21.79 0.54
CA GLY A 147 21.37 21.13 -0.31
C GLY A 147 22.62 21.97 -0.61
N VAL A 148 22.59 23.29 -0.32
CA VAL A 148 23.69 24.22 -0.57
C VAL A 148 24.39 24.67 0.73
N GLY A 149 23.91 24.25 1.90
CA GLY A 149 24.51 24.59 3.20
C GLY A 149 23.49 24.83 4.32
N GLU A 150 23.98 25.38 5.43
CA GLU A 150 23.20 25.72 6.62
C GLU A 150 23.08 27.25 6.74
N SER A 151 21.92 27.71 7.21
CA SER A 151 21.71 29.13 7.56
C SER A 151 22.42 29.49 8.86
N GLU A 152 22.52 30.78 9.13
CA GLU A 152 22.80 31.28 10.48
C GLU A 152 21.71 30.81 11.46
N SER A 153 22.06 30.76 12.74
CA SER A 153 21.14 30.42 13.82
C SER A 153 20.13 31.55 14.03
N MET A 154 18.85 31.19 14.14
CA MET A 154 17.74 32.10 14.41
C MET A 154 17.05 31.69 15.71
N ASP A 155 16.81 32.65 16.59
CA ASP A 155 16.00 32.43 17.79
C ASP A 155 14.51 32.42 17.39
N VAL A 156 13.80 31.36 17.73
CA VAL A 156 12.35 31.20 17.47
C VAL A 156 11.54 31.05 18.76
N GLY A 157 12.20 31.13 19.92
CA GLY A 157 11.54 30.96 21.20
C GLY A 157 11.01 29.57 21.45
N ALA A 158 9.85 29.46 22.07
CA ALA A 158 9.23 28.20 22.43
C ALA A 158 8.44 27.61 21.27
N VAL A 159 8.72 26.36 20.91
CA VAL A 159 8.04 25.65 19.81
C VAL A 159 7.69 24.22 20.17
N VAL A 160 6.54 23.76 19.67
CA VAL A 160 6.17 22.33 19.60
C VAL A 160 6.57 21.83 18.20
N GLY A 161 7.83 21.38 18.06
CA GLY A 161 8.42 21.12 16.75
C GLY A 161 7.95 19.81 16.11
N GLN A 162 7.62 19.84 14.83
CA GLN A 162 7.38 18.62 14.06
C GLN A 162 8.67 17.77 13.97
N GLY A 163 8.67 16.56 14.55
CA GLY A 163 9.84 15.67 14.60
C GLY A 163 10.53 15.60 15.96
N THR A 164 10.13 16.38 16.94
CA THR A 164 10.50 16.17 18.34
C THR A 164 9.73 14.97 18.93
N ILE A 165 10.27 14.35 19.95
CA ILE A 165 9.68 13.12 20.53
C ILE A 165 8.37 13.42 21.25
N GLY A 166 8.33 14.49 22.05
CA GLY A 166 7.14 14.91 22.78
C GLY A 166 6.13 15.68 21.91
N GLY A 167 6.60 16.34 20.84
CA GLY A 167 5.77 17.23 20.04
C GLY A 167 4.49 16.57 19.52
N ALA A 168 4.62 15.46 18.82
CA ALA A 168 3.45 14.77 18.24
C ALA A 168 2.45 14.30 19.33
N LEU A 169 2.94 13.83 20.48
CA LEU A 169 2.11 13.35 21.59
C LEU A 169 1.35 14.48 22.27
N VAL A 170 2.01 15.59 22.49
CA VAL A 170 1.39 16.76 23.14
C VAL A 170 0.40 17.44 22.21
N SER A 171 0.78 17.66 20.95
CA SER A 171 -0.10 18.28 19.94
C SER A 171 -1.41 17.53 19.75
N GLN A 172 -1.35 16.21 19.65
CA GLN A 172 -2.59 15.41 19.54
C GLN A 172 -3.43 15.49 20.82
N ALA A 173 -2.80 15.58 22.00
CA ALA A 173 -3.51 15.75 23.26
C ALA A 173 -4.23 17.11 23.36
N VAL A 174 -3.63 18.18 22.84
CA VAL A 174 -4.26 19.51 22.75
C VAL A 174 -5.50 19.47 21.87
N LEU A 175 -5.40 18.87 20.67
CA LEU A 175 -6.54 18.76 19.77
C LEU A 175 -7.66 17.88 20.36
N ASP A 176 -7.29 16.78 20.99
CA ASP A 176 -8.23 15.86 21.62
C ASP A 176 -8.99 16.49 22.79
N GLU A 177 -8.32 17.27 23.65
CA GLU A 177 -8.98 18.07 24.70
C GLU A 177 -9.94 19.12 24.11
N GLY A 178 -9.54 19.77 23.01
CA GLY A 178 -10.41 20.70 22.32
C GLY A 178 -11.68 20.03 21.79
N VAL A 179 -11.54 18.85 21.19
CA VAL A 179 -12.68 18.05 20.69
C VAL A 179 -13.54 17.57 21.86
N LYS A 180 -12.95 17.05 22.93
CA LYS A 180 -13.64 16.59 24.13
C LYS A 180 -14.50 17.67 24.77
N ASP A 181 -13.99 18.92 24.83
CA ASP A 181 -14.70 20.04 25.42
C ASP A 181 -15.95 20.48 24.62
N HIS A 182 -16.04 20.14 23.32
CA HIS A 182 -17.11 20.60 22.44
C HIS A 182 -18.01 19.50 21.89
N PHE A 183 -17.52 18.26 21.80
CA PHE A 183 -18.32 17.12 21.34
C PHE A 183 -18.77 16.29 22.54
N ASP A 184 -19.90 16.68 23.13
CA ASP A 184 -20.52 15.97 24.25
C ASP A 184 -21.15 14.67 23.75
N PRO A 185 -20.88 13.51 24.41
CA PRO A 185 -21.60 12.27 24.16
C PRO A 185 -23.12 12.44 24.43
N GLY A 186 -23.93 12.49 23.36
CA GLY A 186 -25.39 12.73 23.42
C GLY A 186 -25.85 13.99 22.70
N GLY A 187 -24.94 14.73 22.04
CA GLY A 187 -25.28 15.93 21.28
C GLY A 187 -26.09 15.67 20.00
N GLU A 188 -26.73 16.72 19.47
CA GLU A 188 -27.58 16.67 18.26
C GLU A 188 -26.83 16.26 16.98
N ASP A 189 -25.50 16.41 16.96
CA ASP A 189 -24.60 16.04 15.87
C ASP A 189 -24.20 14.55 15.89
N GLU A 190 -24.54 13.84 16.95
CA GLU A 190 -24.08 12.48 17.19
C GLU A 190 -24.65 11.47 16.19
N LEU A 191 -23.78 10.59 15.71
CA LEU A 191 -24.14 9.42 14.91
C LEU A 191 -23.93 8.17 15.76
N ASN A 192 -24.92 7.26 15.75
CA ASN A 192 -24.88 6.04 16.53
C ASN A 192 -24.67 4.82 15.65
N TYR A 193 -23.68 4.00 15.99
CA TYR A 193 -23.49 2.66 15.45
C TYR A 193 -23.94 1.64 16.51
N GLY A 194 -25.23 1.29 16.51
CA GLY A 194 -25.84 0.55 17.60
C GLY A 194 -25.78 1.34 18.90
N LYS A 195 -25.10 0.77 19.90
CA LYS A 195 -24.87 1.42 21.20
C LYS A 195 -23.64 2.33 21.20
N VAL A 196 -22.81 2.26 20.16
CA VAL A 196 -21.56 3.00 20.06
C VAL A 196 -21.81 4.38 19.48
N LYS A 197 -21.37 5.39 20.19
CA LYS A 197 -21.42 6.78 19.75
C LYS A 197 -20.22 7.09 18.85
N ILE A 198 -20.46 7.78 17.74
CA ILE A 198 -19.44 8.10 16.75
C ILE A 198 -19.20 9.60 16.72
N GLY A 199 -18.13 10.04 17.35
CA GLY A 199 -17.63 11.41 17.29
C GLY A 199 -16.66 11.62 16.10
N PRO A 200 -16.00 12.80 16.08
CA PRO A 200 -14.95 13.06 15.09
C PRO A 200 -13.75 12.15 15.35
N CYS A 201 -13.43 11.29 14.38
CA CYS A 201 -12.27 10.43 14.44
C CYS A 201 -11.01 11.21 14.07
N MET A 202 -9.94 11.00 14.84
CA MET A 202 -8.70 11.75 14.73
C MET A 202 -7.48 10.83 14.66
N PHE A 203 -6.63 11.10 13.69
CA PHE A 203 -5.28 10.53 13.63
C PHE A 203 -4.28 11.68 13.55
N GLN A 204 -3.76 12.10 14.69
CA GLN A 204 -3.02 13.36 14.84
C GLN A 204 -3.88 14.56 14.40
N ASP A 205 -3.50 15.24 13.32
CA ASP A 205 -4.18 16.40 12.74
C ASP A 205 -5.25 16.05 11.67
N ASP A 206 -5.29 14.81 11.23
CA ASP A 206 -6.29 14.34 10.27
C ASP A 206 -7.63 14.05 10.96
N LEU A 207 -8.62 14.93 10.77
CA LEU A 207 -9.97 14.78 11.34
C LEU A 207 -11.00 14.36 10.30
N ILE A 208 -11.88 13.45 10.70
CA ILE A 208 -13.02 13.02 9.92
C ILE A 208 -14.27 12.85 10.79
N HIS A 209 -15.41 13.22 10.28
CA HIS A 209 -16.71 13.04 10.92
C HIS A 209 -17.76 12.58 9.91
N ALA A 210 -18.75 11.84 10.37
CA ALA A 210 -19.87 11.39 9.57
C ALA A 210 -21.19 11.94 10.12
N ALA A 211 -22.04 12.46 9.22
CA ALA A 211 -23.36 12.95 9.55
C ALA A 211 -24.40 12.40 8.58
N THR A 212 -25.63 12.17 9.05
CA THR A 212 -26.74 11.68 8.22
C THR A 212 -27.64 12.78 7.69
N THR A 213 -27.46 14.02 8.17
CA THR A 213 -28.19 15.20 7.72
C THR A 213 -27.26 16.40 7.59
N THR A 214 -27.66 17.37 6.77
CA THR A 214 -26.95 18.65 6.62
C THR A 214 -26.94 19.45 7.92
N MET A 215 -27.99 19.37 8.74
CA MET A 215 -28.05 20.03 10.04
C MET A 215 -27.00 19.49 10.99
N LYS A 216 -26.89 18.16 11.14
CA LYS A 216 -25.83 17.51 11.95
C LYS A 216 -24.43 17.90 11.47
N ALA A 217 -24.22 17.93 10.16
CA ALA A 217 -22.95 18.33 9.58
C ALA A 217 -22.60 19.80 9.88
N ARG A 218 -23.61 20.71 9.93
CA ARG A 218 -23.41 22.11 10.33
C ARG A 218 -23.01 22.23 11.79
N VAL A 219 -23.74 21.56 12.69
CA VAL A 219 -23.43 21.56 14.13
C VAL A 219 -22.01 21.05 14.38
N ALA A 220 -21.62 19.93 13.73
CA ALA A 220 -20.26 19.42 13.83
C ALA A 220 -19.20 20.44 13.34
N SER A 221 -19.46 21.11 12.20
CA SER A 221 -18.54 22.14 11.68
C SER A 221 -18.43 23.37 12.62
N GLU A 222 -19.52 23.78 13.25
CA GLU A 222 -19.50 24.87 14.24
C GLU A 222 -18.66 24.49 15.47
N LYS A 223 -18.84 23.25 15.98
CA LYS A 223 -18.04 22.72 17.10
C LYS A 223 -16.55 22.68 16.76
N ILE A 224 -16.18 22.18 15.56
CA ILE A 224 -14.78 22.20 15.10
C ILE A 224 -14.26 23.64 14.99
N ASN A 225 -15.06 24.59 14.54
CA ASN A 225 -14.67 26.00 14.50
C ASN A 225 -14.36 26.56 15.91
N LEU A 226 -15.12 26.16 16.94
CA LEU A 226 -14.82 26.54 18.33
C LEU A 226 -13.48 25.97 18.79
N VAL A 227 -13.19 24.69 18.47
CA VAL A 227 -11.88 24.07 18.73
C VAL A 227 -10.75 24.86 18.05
N MET A 228 -10.92 25.17 16.76
CA MET A 228 -9.92 25.94 16.00
C MET A 228 -9.67 27.34 16.61
N LYS A 229 -10.72 28.04 17.00
CA LYS A 229 -10.61 29.36 17.63
C LYS A 229 -9.90 29.31 18.99
N LYS A 230 -10.26 28.30 19.81
CA LYS A 230 -9.68 28.13 21.16
C LYS A 230 -8.16 27.94 21.09
N HIS A 231 -7.66 27.20 20.14
CA HIS A 231 -6.23 26.89 19.99
C HIS A 231 -5.53 27.70 18.90
N ALA A 232 -6.12 28.84 18.45
CA ALA A 232 -5.60 29.69 17.38
C ALA A 232 -5.22 28.95 16.08
N LEU A 233 -5.80 27.77 15.84
CA LEU A 233 -5.58 26.92 14.66
C LEU A 233 -6.42 27.42 13.48
N LYS A 234 -5.98 27.09 12.27
CA LYS A 234 -6.69 27.46 11.03
C LYS A 234 -6.87 26.26 10.14
N LEU A 235 -8.07 26.12 9.59
CA LEU A 235 -8.34 25.09 8.57
C LEU A 235 -7.78 25.49 7.20
N ASN A 236 -7.39 24.49 6.43
CA ASN A 236 -7.04 24.66 5.04
C ASN A 236 -8.31 24.63 4.17
N LYS A 237 -8.65 25.78 3.57
CA LYS A 237 -9.87 25.97 2.79
C LYS A 237 -9.96 25.07 1.53
N ASP A 238 -8.82 24.69 0.96
CA ASP A 238 -8.77 23.90 -0.29
C ASP A 238 -8.85 22.40 -0.03
N LYS A 239 -8.52 21.97 1.20
CA LYS A 239 -8.47 20.57 1.62
C LYS A 239 -9.55 20.18 2.61
N SER A 240 -10.26 21.14 3.22
CA SER A 240 -11.41 20.82 4.05
C SER A 240 -12.64 20.60 3.18
N VAL A 241 -13.19 19.38 3.22
CA VAL A 241 -14.14 18.91 2.20
C VAL A 241 -15.30 18.11 2.79
N ILE A 242 -16.37 17.99 2.01
CA ILE A 242 -17.52 17.11 2.26
C ILE A 242 -17.68 16.14 1.10
N ILE A 243 -17.84 14.85 1.41
CA ILE A 243 -18.20 13.81 0.44
C ILE A 243 -19.63 13.35 0.76
N ILE A 244 -20.50 13.36 -0.23
CA ILE A 244 -21.91 12.99 -0.07
C ILE A 244 -22.13 11.62 -0.67
N MET A 245 -22.49 10.64 0.16
CA MET A 245 -22.84 9.28 -0.26
C MET A 245 -24.35 9.07 -0.08
N GLY A 246 -24.99 8.42 -1.07
CA GLY A 246 -26.42 8.16 -1.06
C GLY A 246 -26.95 7.86 -2.44
N SER A 247 -28.27 7.72 -2.57
CA SER A 247 -28.92 7.60 -3.88
C SER A 247 -28.77 8.88 -4.70
N LYS A 248 -28.95 8.80 -6.01
CA LYS A 248 -28.88 9.99 -6.90
C LYS A 248 -29.86 11.09 -6.47
N ALA A 249 -31.08 10.72 -6.05
CA ALA A 249 -32.09 11.67 -5.56
C ALA A 249 -31.62 12.36 -4.27
N GLN A 250 -31.17 11.59 -3.28
CA GLN A 250 -30.65 12.13 -2.00
C GLN A 250 -29.48 13.07 -2.22
N LYS A 251 -28.51 12.68 -3.04
CA LYS A 251 -27.36 13.54 -3.39
C LYS A 251 -27.82 14.85 -4.02
N LYS A 252 -28.77 14.80 -4.98
CA LYS A 252 -29.30 15.99 -5.63
C LYS A 252 -29.94 16.94 -4.63
N THR A 253 -30.83 16.44 -3.76
CA THR A 253 -31.48 17.26 -2.73
C THR A 253 -30.48 17.91 -1.79
N ILE A 254 -29.49 17.15 -1.29
CA ILE A 254 -28.44 17.67 -0.41
C ILE A 254 -27.60 18.73 -1.12
N LEU A 255 -27.23 18.52 -2.38
CA LEU A 255 -26.46 19.49 -3.17
C LEU A 255 -27.23 20.80 -3.40
N GLU A 256 -28.53 20.71 -3.70
CA GLU A 256 -29.40 21.90 -3.85
C GLU A 256 -29.50 22.68 -2.55
N GLU A 257 -29.58 21.99 -1.39
CA GLU A 257 -29.57 22.62 -0.09
C GLU A 257 -28.21 23.30 0.20
N LEU A 258 -27.08 22.60 -0.04
CA LEU A 258 -25.74 23.14 0.19
C LEU A 258 -25.38 24.28 -0.76
N ASN A 259 -25.95 24.33 -1.96
CA ASN A 259 -25.78 25.45 -2.88
C ASN A 259 -26.49 26.71 -2.36
N LYS A 260 -27.68 26.56 -1.73
CA LYS A 260 -28.42 27.68 -1.13
C LYS A 260 -27.81 28.13 0.20
N ASN A 261 -27.39 27.17 1.01
CA ASN A 261 -26.85 27.40 2.32
C ASN A 261 -25.63 26.48 2.56
N PRO A 262 -24.41 26.90 2.20
CA PRO A 262 -23.20 26.07 2.34
C PRO A 262 -22.88 25.76 3.82
N ILE A 263 -22.24 24.63 4.06
CA ILE A 263 -21.67 24.33 5.38
C ILE A 263 -20.38 25.12 5.53
N MET A 264 -20.32 25.89 6.60
CA MET A 264 -19.17 26.70 6.96
C MET A 264 -18.48 26.14 8.21
N CYS A 265 -17.16 26.23 8.28
CA CYS A 265 -16.40 26.06 9.52
C CYS A 265 -15.65 27.37 9.77
N GLY A 266 -16.25 28.27 10.56
CA GLY A 266 -15.83 29.67 10.65
C GLY A 266 -15.94 30.37 9.29
N GLU A 267 -14.82 30.91 8.81
CA GLU A 267 -14.75 31.55 7.49
C GLU A 267 -14.52 30.56 6.33
N VAL A 268 -14.22 29.29 6.64
CA VAL A 268 -13.91 28.28 5.64
C VAL A 268 -15.18 27.61 5.16
N LYS A 269 -15.49 27.79 3.87
CA LYS A 269 -16.53 27.03 3.19
C LYS A 269 -16.04 25.60 2.94
N MET A 270 -16.83 24.61 3.39
CA MET A 270 -16.56 23.20 3.13
C MET A 270 -16.90 22.86 1.67
N ASN A 271 -15.91 22.50 0.87
CA ASN A 271 -16.10 22.18 -0.54
C ASN A 271 -16.65 20.76 -0.72
N VAL A 272 -17.67 20.61 -1.56
CA VAL A 272 -18.18 19.26 -1.92
C VAL A 272 -17.28 18.64 -2.97
N LYS A 273 -16.82 17.41 -2.73
CA LYS A 273 -16.01 16.62 -3.68
C LYS A 273 -16.63 15.24 -3.92
N GLU A 274 -16.39 14.69 -5.11
CA GLU A 274 -16.77 13.32 -5.45
C GLU A 274 -15.87 12.27 -4.77
N ALA A 275 -14.63 12.62 -4.50
CA ALA A 275 -13.69 11.79 -3.76
C ALA A 275 -12.60 12.64 -3.08
N ASP A 276 -12.14 12.19 -1.95
CA ASP A 276 -10.97 12.77 -1.28
C ASP A 276 -10.16 11.70 -0.54
N LYS A 277 -8.89 12.02 -0.27
CA LYS A 277 -7.96 11.10 0.38
C LYS A 277 -7.97 11.30 1.89
N TRP A 278 -8.18 10.21 2.63
CA TRP A 278 -8.03 10.17 4.08
C TRP A 278 -7.20 8.96 4.52
N LEU A 279 -6.21 9.17 5.39
CA LEU A 279 -5.29 8.14 5.90
C LEU A 279 -4.76 7.17 4.81
N GLY A 280 -4.40 7.72 3.66
CA GLY A 280 -3.82 6.94 2.56
C GLY A 280 -4.82 6.20 1.66
N GLN A 281 -6.13 6.28 1.93
CA GLN A 281 -7.19 5.70 1.10
C GLN A 281 -8.10 6.79 0.52
N GLN A 282 -8.72 6.51 -0.61
CA GLN A 282 -9.77 7.35 -1.17
C GLN A 282 -11.12 7.02 -0.52
N LEU A 283 -11.88 8.04 -0.20
CA LEU A 283 -13.31 7.97 0.07
C LEU A 283 -14.04 8.55 -1.13
N SER A 284 -15.00 7.82 -1.69
CA SER A 284 -15.73 8.22 -2.90
C SER A 284 -17.24 8.29 -2.65
N ALA A 285 -17.87 9.30 -3.23
CA ALA A 285 -19.31 9.47 -3.23
C ALA A 285 -20.08 8.28 -3.86
N GLY A 286 -19.43 7.46 -4.68
CA GLY A 286 -19.99 6.22 -5.22
C GLY A 286 -20.05 5.06 -4.23
N GLY A 287 -19.47 5.22 -3.02
CA GLY A 287 -19.53 4.25 -1.93
C GLY A 287 -18.26 3.43 -1.76
N LEU A 288 -18.36 2.34 -0.99
CA LEU A 288 -17.19 1.58 -0.53
C LEU A 288 -16.44 0.89 -1.67
N SER A 289 -17.14 0.24 -2.59
CA SER A 289 -16.52 -0.43 -3.74
C SER A 289 -15.75 0.54 -4.64
N GLU A 290 -16.33 1.72 -4.92
CA GLU A 290 -15.68 2.76 -5.70
C GLU A 290 -14.50 3.38 -4.94
N SER A 291 -14.60 3.55 -3.64
CA SER A 291 -13.50 4.02 -2.78
C SER A 291 -12.28 3.09 -2.86
N VAL A 292 -12.48 1.77 -2.92
CA VAL A 292 -11.39 0.82 -3.14
C VAL A 292 -10.82 0.94 -4.54
N ALA A 293 -11.68 1.01 -5.57
CA ALA A 293 -11.25 1.13 -6.95
C ALA A 293 -10.41 2.40 -7.18
N THR A 294 -10.89 3.55 -6.71
CA THR A 294 -10.18 4.85 -6.82
C THR A 294 -8.87 4.86 -6.01
N THR A 295 -8.82 4.16 -4.86
CA THR A 295 -7.57 3.97 -4.11
C THR A 295 -6.52 3.22 -4.93
N VAL A 296 -6.93 2.12 -5.58
CA VAL A 296 -6.05 1.33 -6.46
C VAL A 296 -5.60 2.17 -7.67
N ASP A 297 -6.53 2.92 -8.29
CA ASP A 297 -6.24 3.78 -9.43
C ASP A 297 -5.21 4.87 -9.09
N MET A 298 -5.37 5.52 -7.94
CA MET A 298 -4.42 6.54 -7.45
C MET A 298 -3.00 5.98 -7.26
N ARG A 299 -2.89 4.72 -6.82
CA ARG A 299 -1.59 4.09 -6.54
C ARG A 299 -0.91 3.53 -7.79
N GLU A 300 -1.69 3.07 -8.75
CA GLU A 300 -1.18 2.33 -9.92
C GLU A 300 -0.05 3.06 -10.65
N ALA A 301 -0.20 4.35 -10.94
CA ALA A 301 0.82 5.11 -11.68
C ALA A 301 2.17 5.14 -10.95
N LYS A 302 2.16 5.35 -9.62
CA LYS A 302 3.36 5.33 -8.79
C LYS A 302 3.99 3.93 -8.74
N ILE A 303 3.15 2.91 -8.60
CA ILE A 303 3.60 1.51 -8.56
C ILE A 303 4.23 1.09 -9.88
N ARG A 304 3.65 1.52 -11.02
CA ARG A 304 4.26 1.24 -12.34
C ARG A 304 5.62 1.91 -12.48
N GLY A 305 5.77 3.16 -12.03
CA GLY A 305 7.06 3.85 -12.01
C GLY A 305 8.11 3.10 -11.20
N ALA A 306 7.80 2.78 -9.94
CA ALA A 306 8.71 2.03 -9.06
C ALA A 306 9.03 0.63 -9.61
N ALA A 307 8.08 -0.07 -10.22
CA ALA A 307 8.28 -1.37 -10.84
C ALA A 307 9.20 -1.30 -12.06
N LEU A 308 9.11 -0.23 -12.86
CA LEU A 308 10.05 0.02 -13.97
C LEU A 308 11.46 0.26 -13.46
N GLU A 309 11.64 1.03 -12.40
CA GLU A 309 12.97 1.24 -11.79
C GLU A 309 13.58 -0.08 -11.30
N ILE A 310 12.79 -0.93 -10.63
CA ILE A 310 13.24 -2.27 -10.22
C ILE A 310 13.66 -3.09 -11.44
N ALA A 311 12.85 -3.09 -12.49
CA ALA A 311 13.15 -3.84 -13.72
C ALA A 311 14.41 -3.29 -14.43
N ASN A 312 14.61 -1.98 -14.47
CA ASN A 312 15.80 -1.33 -15.04
C ASN A 312 17.05 -1.72 -14.26
N ILE A 313 17.03 -1.60 -12.92
CA ILE A 313 18.17 -2.01 -12.08
C ILE A 313 18.56 -3.46 -12.34
N VAL A 314 17.58 -4.36 -12.44
CA VAL A 314 17.85 -5.79 -12.67
C VAL A 314 18.31 -6.07 -14.10
N ASN A 315 17.79 -5.34 -15.09
CA ASN A 315 18.10 -5.54 -16.50
C ASN A 315 19.44 -4.92 -16.93
N ASP A 316 19.95 -3.94 -16.19
CA ASP A 316 21.16 -3.22 -16.52
C ASP A 316 22.42 -3.96 -15.99
N TRP A 317 23.08 -3.44 -14.98
CA TRP A 317 24.41 -3.88 -14.53
C TRP A 317 24.43 -5.16 -13.71
N ARG A 318 23.28 -5.63 -13.22
CA ARG A 318 23.15 -6.85 -12.42
C ARG A 318 22.67 -8.07 -13.19
N SER A 319 22.50 -7.95 -14.49
CA SER A 319 22.08 -9.05 -15.36
C SER A 319 23.06 -10.25 -15.33
N GLU A 320 24.34 -9.98 -15.10
CA GLU A 320 25.37 -11.01 -14.99
C GLU A 320 25.54 -11.60 -13.59
N ALA A 321 24.98 -10.93 -12.56
CA ALA A 321 25.06 -11.43 -11.19
C ALA A 321 23.99 -12.51 -10.94
N ALA A 322 24.37 -13.57 -10.23
CA ALA A 322 23.43 -14.55 -9.72
C ALA A 322 22.45 -13.89 -8.72
N GLY A 323 21.19 -14.36 -8.69
CA GLY A 323 20.17 -13.85 -7.77
C GLY A 323 19.50 -12.53 -8.18
N GLY A 324 19.79 -11.97 -9.35
CA GLY A 324 19.16 -10.72 -9.83
C GLY A 324 17.64 -10.82 -9.93
N MET A 325 17.10 -11.94 -10.41
CA MET A 325 15.66 -12.19 -10.46
C MET A 325 15.04 -12.25 -9.06
N ASN A 326 15.70 -12.93 -8.13
CA ASN A 326 15.26 -13.01 -6.75
C ASN A 326 15.21 -11.62 -6.09
N THR A 327 16.21 -10.77 -6.35
CA THR A 327 16.22 -9.37 -5.86
C THR A 327 15.02 -8.59 -6.37
N ALA A 328 14.65 -8.71 -7.65
CA ALA A 328 13.47 -8.07 -8.21
C ALA A 328 12.19 -8.54 -7.51
N LEU A 329 12.03 -9.85 -7.30
CA LEU A 329 10.88 -10.43 -6.62
C LEU A 329 10.82 -10.01 -5.14
N LEU A 330 11.95 -9.95 -4.44
CA LEU A 330 12.02 -9.47 -3.05
C LEU A 330 11.65 -7.99 -2.94
N LEU A 331 12.12 -7.13 -3.86
CA LEU A 331 11.74 -5.70 -3.89
C LEU A 331 10.25 -5.53 -4.19
N TRP A 332 9.69 -6.36 -5.07
CA TRP A 332 8.25 -6.38 -5.31
C TRP A 332 7.47 -6.70 -4.02
N GLU A 333 7.86 -7.76 -3.32
CA GLU A 333 7.21 -8.19 -2.07
C GLU A 333 7.42 -7.20 -0.91
N ALA A 334 8.62 -6.66 -0.74
CA ALA A 334 8.96 -5.84 0.41
C ALA A 334 8.58 -4.35 0.25
N CYS A 335 8.59 -3.83 -0.97
CA CYS A 335 8.38 -2.40 -1.20
C CYS A 335 7.04 -2.12 -1.93
N ILE A 336 6.76 -2.88 -2.99
CA ILE A 336 5.62 -2.60 -3.85
C ILE A 336 4.32 -3.12 -3.25
N ILE A 337 4.25 -4.37 -2.82
CA ILE A 337 3.04 -4.97 -2.26
C ILE A 337 2.53 -4.21 -1.04
N PRO A 338 3.36 -3.86 -0.02
CA PRO A 338 2.88 -3.09 1.12
C PRO A 338 2.35 -1.71 0.72
N SER A 339 3.00 -1.03 -0.22
CA SER A 339 2.55 0.28 -0.73
C SER A 339 1.24 0.18 -1.52
N LEU A 340 1.07 -0.86 -2.35
CA LEU A 340 -0.12 -1.11 -3.15
C LEU A 340 -1.32 -1.50 -2.27
N LEU A 341 -1.12 -2.36 -1.28
CA LEU A 341 -2.15 -2.94 -0.43
C LEU A 341 -2.29 -2.24 0.93
N GLN A 342 -1.67 -1.08 1.15
CA GLN A 342 -1.84 -0.32 2.39
C GLN A 342 -3.32 -0.15 2.72
N GLY A 343 -3.74 -0.57 3.93
CA GLY A 343 -5.13 -0.52 4.39
C GLY A 343 -6.07 -1.50 3.71
N ALA A 344 -5.57 -2.47 2.92
CA ALA A 344 -6.39 -3.52 2.30
C ALA A 344 -7.14 -4.37 3.33
N SER A 345 -6.65 -4.41 4.56
CA SER A 345 -7.32 -5.03 5.71
C SER A 345 -8.73 -4.48 5.96
N THR A 346 -9.00 -3.24 5.53
CA THR A 346 -10.30 -2.55 5.69
C THR A 346 -11.08 -2.41 4.39
N TRP A 347 -10.63 -3.01 3.29
CA TRP A 347 -11.34 -2.96 2.02
C TRP A 347 -12.54 -3.89 2.04
N VAL A 348 -13.72 -3.33 2.06
CA VAL A 348 -15.00 -4.06 1.95
C VAL A 348 -15.64 -3.82 0.59
N GLU A 349 -16.52 -4.72 0.16
CA GLU A 349 -17.23 -4.65 -1.13
C GLU A 349 -16.28 -4.58 -2.35
N ILE A 350 -15.16 -5.32 -2.33
CA ILE A 350 -14.17 -5.27 -3.42
C ILE A 350 -14.76 -5.90 -4.68
N SER A 351 -14.78 -5.16 -5.78
CA SER A 351 -15.24 -5.69 -7.06
C SER A 351 -14.25 -6.68 -7.70
N ALA A 352 -14.78 -7.68 -8.42
CA ALA A 352 -13.96 -8.58 -9.21
C ALA A 352 -13.07 -7.85 -10.23
N LYS A 353 -13.54 -6.71 -10.76
CA LYS A 353 -12.76 -5.83 -11.65
C LYS A 353 -11.53 -5.28 -10.96
N THR A 354 -11.64 -4.84 -9.71
CA THR A 354 -10.52 -4.31 -8.92
C THR A 354 -9.50 -5.40 -8.62
N ILE A 355 -9.94 -6.60 -8.22
CA ILE A 355 -9.06 -7.76 -8.02
C ILE A 355 -8.31 -8.12 -9.32
N LYS A 356 -9.03 -8.18 -10.44
CA LYS A 356 -8.41 -8.44 -11.75
C LYS A 356 -7.37 -7.37 -12.12
N LYS A 357 -7.64 -6.11 -11.81
CA LYS A 357 -6.70 -5.01 -12.05
C LYS A 357 -5.41 -5.18 -11.24
N LEU A 358 -5.51 -5.52 -9.97
CA LEU A 358 -4.36 -5.78 -9.10
C LEU A 358 -3.52 -6.98 -9.61
N ASN A 359 -4.17 -8.09 -9.96
CA ASN A 359 -3.49 -9.25 -10.54
C ASN A 359 -2.84 -8.92 -11.90
N ASN A 360 -3.49 -8.14 -12.74
CA ASN A 360 -2.92 -7.69 -14.01
C ASN A 360 -1.65 -6.85 -13.82
N LEU A 361 -1.61 -6.00 -12.79
CA LEU A 361 -0.42 -5.20 -12.44
C LEU A 361 0.75 -6.11 -12.02
N GLN A 362 0.50 -7.11 -11.16
CA GLN A 362 1.51 -8.09 -10.78
C GLN A 362 2.00 -8.92 -11.97
N ASN A 363 1.09 -9.41 -12.81
CA ASN A 363 1.42 -10.17 -13.99
C ASN A 363 2.21 -9.33 -15.02
N TRP A 364 1.89 -8.04 -15.15
CA TRP A 364 2.64 -7.12 -15.98
C TRP A 364 4.09 -6.96 -15.49
N PHE A 365 4.30 -6.75 -14.18
CA PHE A 365 5.64 -6.69 -13.60
C PHE A 365 6.42 -7.98 -13.82
N THR A 366 5.78 -9.12 -13.56
CA THR A 366 6.41 -10.45 -13.74
C THR A 366 6.84 -10.66 -15.20
N ARG A 367 5.98 -10.30 -16.17
CA ARG A 367 6.34 -10.36 -17.59
C ARG A 367 7.51 -9.43 -17.95
N LEU A 368 7.54 -8.25 -17.36
CA LEU A 368 8.58 -7.26 -17.59
C LEU A 368 9.95 -7.80 -17.16
N ILE A 369 10.08 -8.35 -15.95
CA ILE A 369 11.35 -8.89 -15.45
C ILE A 369 11.77 -10.17 -16.18
N LEU A 370 10.81 -11.03 -16.56
CA LEU A 370 11.06 -12.27 -17.30
C LEU A 370 11.26 -12.05 -18.82
N ARG A 371 11.00 -10.85 -19.33
CA ARG A 371 11.02 -10.52 -20.77
C ARG A 371 10.17 -11.49 -21.59
N VAL A 372 8.89 -11.64 -21.20
CA VAL A 372 7.93 -12.51 -21.88
C VAL A 372 6.68 -11.76 -22.32
N GLY A 373 6.04 -12.25 -23.37
CA GLY A 373 4.89 -11.61 -24.00
C GLY A 373 3.56 -11.80 -23.24
N PRO A 374 2.50 -11.09 -23.66
CA PRO A 374 1.17 -11.17 -23.05
C PRO A 374 0.52 -12.54 -23.17
N GLY A 375 0.92 -13.35 -24.13
CA GLY A 375 0.43 -14.72 -24.33
C GLY A 375 0.94 -15.77 -23.32
N THR A 376 1.89 -15.39 -22.43
CA THR A 376 2.42 -16.29 -21.40
C THR A 376 1.31 -16.70 -20.42
N PRO A 377 1.13 -18.02 -20.16
CA PRO A 377 0.12 -18.51 -19.24
C PRO A 377 0.27 -17.91 -17.85
N LEU A 378 -0.82 -17.38 -17.29
CA LEU A 378 -0.82 -16.72 -15.98
C LEU A 378 -0.44 -17.67 -14.85
N ALA A 379 -0.90 -18.92 -14.92
CA ALA A 379 -0.54 -19.96 -13.96
C ALA A 379 0.99 -20.15 -13.89
N ALA A 380 1.68 -20.17 -15.03
CA ALA A 380 3.12 -20.34 -15.08
C ALA A 380 3.86 -19.17 -14.42
N LEU A 381 3.37 -17.94 -14.59
CA LEU A 381 3.94 -16.77 -13.89
C LEU A 381 3.89 -16.96 -12.37
N GLY A 382 2.73 -17.30 -11.81
CA GLY A 382 2.55 -17.52 -10.38
C GLY A 382 3.37 -18.72 -9.86
N TRP A 383 3.38 -19.83 -10.58
CA TRP A 383 4.07 -21.04 -10.15
C TRP A 383 5.58 -20.92 -10.12
N GLU A 384 6.17 -20.31 -11.13
CA GLU A 384 7.62 -20.21 -11.22
C GLU A 384 8.16 -19.12 -10.29
N THR A 385 7.44 -18.00 -10.13
CA THR A 385 7.87 -16.89 -9.26
C THR A 385 7.45 -17.04 -7.80
N GLY A 386 6.44 -17.86 -7.51
CA GLY A 386 5.84 -18.00 -6.19
C GLY A 386 5.04 -16.78 -5.74
N LEU A 387 4.74 -15.83 -6.65
CA LEU A 387 3.95 -14.65 -6.33
C LEU A 387 2.49 -15.02 -6.07
N MET A 388 2.00 -14.68 -4.89
CA MET A 388 0.65 -14.98 -4.45
C MET A 388 -0.39 -14.10 -5.17
N ASP A 389 -1.56 -14.68 -5.46
CA ASP A 389 -2.73 -13.97 -5.97
C ASP A 389 -3.15 -12.82 -5.06
N MET A 390 -3.53 -11.68 -5.64
CA MET A 390 -3.87 -10.47 -4.89
C MET A 390 -5.13 -10.63 -4.04
N LYS A 391 -6.11 -11.43 -4.48
CA LYS A 391 -7.31 -11.74 -3.67
C LYS A 391 -6.91 -12.42 -2.36
N LEU A 392 -6.02 -13.42 -2.45
CA LEU A 392 -5.56 -14.17 -1.28
C LEU A 392 -4.69 -13.32 -0.33
N ARG A 393 -3.91 -12.37 -0.86
CA ARG A 393 -3.18 -11.39 -0.03
C ARG A 393 -4.16 -10.51 0.74
N ILE A 394 -5.19 -10.00 0.08
CA ILE A 394 -6.22 -9.19 0.72
C ILE A 394 -6.98 -10.00 1.78
N TYR A 395 -7.26 -11.27 1.53
CA TYR A 395 -7.85 -12.18 2.53
C TYR A 395 -6.99 -12.27 3.78
N LYS A 396 -5.68 -12.49 3.63
CA LYS A 396 -4.73 -12.51 4.74
C LYS A 396 -4.77 -11.22 5.56
N GLU A 397 -4.78 -10.06 4.89
CA GLU A 397 -4.84 -8.76 5.58
C GLU A 397 -6.15 -8.58 6.35
N LYS A 398 -7.30 -8.95 5.75
CA LYS A 398 -8.61 -8.86 6.42
C LYS A 398 -8.72 -9.76 7.65
N LEU A 399 -8.31 -11.03 7.53
CA LEU A 399 -8.30 -11.97 8.65
C LEU A 399 -7.35 -11.49 9.76
N SER A 400 -6.19 -10.94 9.40
CA SER A 400 -5.25 -10.35 10.36
C SER A 400 -5.82 -9.12 11.07
N MET A 401 -6.69 -8.35 10.40
CA MET A 401 -7.37 -7.21 11.01
C MET A 401 -8.38 -7.66 12.08
N ILE A 402 -9.15 -8.71 11.82
CA ILE A 402 -10.06 -9.25 12.85
C ILE A 402 -9.27 -9.70 14.10
N LEU A 403 -8.15 -10.41 13.91
CA LEU A 403 -7.29 -10.80 15.03
C LEU A 403 -6.75 -9.58 15.80
N HIS A 404 -6.52 -8.47 15.10
CA HIS A 404 -6.12 -7.22 15.73
C HIS A 404 -7.28 -6.59 16.52
N LEU A 405 -8.48 -6.51 15.92
CA LEU A 405 -9.67 -5.94 16.57
C LEU A 405 -10.07 -6.71 17.84
N LYS A 406 -9.88 -8.04 17.85
CA LYS A 406 -10.10 -8.89 19.02
C LYS A 406 -9.06 -8.69 20.15
N ASP A 407 -7.87 -8.20 19.80
CA ASP A 407 -6.74 -7.98 20.71
C ASP A 407 -6.71 -6.54 21.28
N LEU A 408 -7.57 -5.66 20.76
CA LEU A 408 -7.70 -4.29 21.25
C LEU A 408 -8.46 -4.25 22.58
N ASP A 409 -8.20 -3.18 23.35
CA ASP A 409 -8.98 -2.86 24.52
C ASP A 409 -10.48 -2.76 24.19
N ASP A 410 -11.31 -3.30 25.08
CA ASP A 410 -12.76 -3.34 24.93
C ASP A 410 -13.41 -1.95 24.81
N GLN A 411 -12.75 -0.93 25.35
CA GLN A 411 -13.19 0.46 25.29
C GLN A 411 -12.78 1.15 24.00
N SER A 412 -11.88 0.58 23.20
CA SER A 412 -11.48 1.20 21.94
C SER A 412 -12.65 1.28 20.95
N LEU A 413 -12.75 2.38 20.20
CA LEU A 413 -13.82 2.62 19.22
C LEU A 413 -13.96 1.45 18.23
N ALA A 414 -12.84 0.98 17.69
CA ALA A 414 -12.82 -0.08 16.70
C ALA A 414 -13.29 -1.43 17.28
N SER A 415 -12.91 -1.77 18.52
CA SER A 415 -13.37 -2.99 19.21
C SER A 415 -14.87 -2.93 19.47
N GLN A 416 -15.39 -1.79 19.95
CA GLN A 416 -16.83 -1.60 20.18
C GLN A 416 -17.64 -1.73 18.88
N ILE A 417 -17.21 -1.09 17.80
CA ILE A 417 -17.86 -1.18 16.47
C ILE A 417 -17.82 -2.63 15.96
N TYR A 418 -16.71 -3.31 16.12
CA TYR A 418 -16.58 -4.71 15.70
C TYR A 418 -17.58 -5.62 16.43
N ARG A 419 -17.75 -5.45 17.74
CA ARG A 419 -18.73 -6.21 18.54
C ARG A 419 -20.16 -5.94 18.13
N GLU A 420 -20.53 -4.67 17.95
CA GLU A 420 -21.86 -4.31 17.42
C GLU A 420 -22.09 -4.90 16.03
N GLN A 421 -21.06 -4.94 15.18
CA GLN A 421 -21.16 -5.54 13.84
C GLN A 421 -21.47 -7.04 13.93
N LEU A 422 -20.84 -7.76 14.86
CA LEU A 422 -21.09 -9.17 15.10
C LEU A 422 -22.47 -9.40 15.70
N ASP A 423 -22.83 -8.68 16.77
CA ASP A 423 -24.11 -8.82 17.48
C ASP A 423 -25.31 -8.58 16.56
N LYS A 424 -25.24 -7.58 15.72
CA LYS A 424 -26.34 -7.19 14.79
C LYS A 424 -26.27 -7.85 13.43
N GLY A 425 -25.21 -8.58 13.10
CA GLY A 425 -24.99 -9.15 11.77
C GLY A 425 -24.97 -8.08 10.67
N TRP A 426 -24.41 -6.91 10.96
CA TRP A 426 -24.36 -5.81 9.99
C TRP A 426 -23.32 -6.06 8.89
N PRO A 427 -23.52 -5.47 7.69
CA PRO A 427 -22.55 -5.60 6.60
C PRO A 427 -21.22 -4.96 6.99
N GLY A 428 -20.14 -5.55 6.53
CA GLY A 428 -18.79 -5.07 6.77
C GLY A 428 -17.77 -6.18 6.94
N LEU A 429 -16.66 -5.87 7.56
CA LEU A 429 -15.48 -6.74 7.63
C LEU A 429 -15.76 -8.08 8.34
N ALA A 430 -16.51 -8.07 9.44
CA ALA A 430 -16.80 -9.28 10.19
C ALA A 430 -17.59 -10.31 9.36
N LYS A 431 -18.59 -9.87 8.58
CA LYS A 431 -19.34 -10.73 7.68
C LYS A 431 -18.47 -11.26 6.54
N GLU A 432 -17.71 -10.37 5.86
CA GLU A 432 -16.84 -10.77 4.75
C GLU A 432 -15.75 -11.75 5.22
N THR A 433 -15.19 -11.59 6.42
CA THR A 433 -14.17 -12.51 6.93
C THR A 433 -14.72 -13.87 7.28
N LYS A 434 -15.99 -13.97 7.71
CA LYS A 434 -16.68 -15.24 7.84
C LYS A 434 -16.78 -15.95 6.49
N GLU A 435 -17.22 -15.26 5.45
CA GLU A 435 -17.30 -15.79 4.07
C GLU A 435 -15.92 -16.21 3.55
N ILE A 436 -14.85 -15.46 3.88
CA ILE A 436 -13.46 -15.82 3.56
C ILE A 436 -13.03 -17.11 4.27
N CYS A 437 -13.37 -17.27 5.55
CA CYS A 437 -13.06 -18.49 6.30
C CYS A 437 -13.77 -19.71 5.68
N GLU A 438 -15.03 -19.57 5.27
CA GLU A 438 -15.79 -20.60 4.56
C GLU A 438 -15.11 -20.96 3.21
N GLU A 439 -14.68 -19.96 2.41
CA GLU A 439 -13.96 -20.19 1.14
C GLU A 439 -12.59 -20.87 1.36
N LEU A 440 -11.93 -20.60 2.46
CA LEU A 440 -10.63 -21.18 2.82
C LEU A 440 -10.76 -22.51 3.59
N HIS A 441 -11.98 -22.96 3.92
CA HIS A 441 -12.26 -24.14 4.73
C HIS A 441 -11.54 -24.15 6.08
N ILE A 442 -11.55 -23.00 6.78
CA ILE A 442 -10.99 -22.84 8.12
C ILE A 442 -12.07 -22.40 9.11
N GLU A 443 -11.77 -22.54 10.40
CA GLU A 443 -12.63 -22.04 11.48
C GLU A 443 -12.89 -20.53 11.33
N ASP A 444 -14.11 -20.08 11.65
CA ASP A 444 -14.46 -18.66 11.61
C ASP A 444 -13.58 -17.85 12.58
N VAL A 445 -12.82 -16.93 12.04
CA VAL A 445 -11.92 -16.03 12.79
C VAL A 445 -12.66 -15.23 13.87
N ASN A 446 -13.94 -14.94 13.63
CA ASN A 446 -14.76 -14.18 14.57
C ASN A 446 -15.10 -15.02 15.83
N ALA A 447 -15.30 -16.31 15.69
CA ALA A 447 -15.70 -17.23 16.75
C ALA A 447 -14.51 -18.00 17.39
N THR A 448 -13.36 -18.04 16.73
CA THR A 448 -12.21 -18.85 17.19
C THR A 448 -11.70 -18.45 18.59
N THR A 449 -11.32 -19.46 19.36
CA THR A 449 -10.61 -19.31 20.64
C THR A 449 -9.10 -19.54 20.52
N MET A 450 -8.60 -19.87 19.33
CA MET A 450 -7.18 -20.05 19.08
C MET A 450 -6.37 -18.80 19.42
N SER A 451 -5.13 -18.99 19.85
CA SER A 451 -4.20 -17.88 20.00
C SER A 451 -3.93 -17.20 18.65
N LYS A 452 -3.58 -15.91 18.70
CA LYS A 452 -3.26 -15.11 17.50
C LYS A 452 -2.15 -15.75 16.65
N SER A 453 -1.16 -16.37 17.28
CA SER A 453 -0.05 -17.03 16.60
C SER A 453 -0.46 -18.33 15.90
N GLU A 454 -1.30 -19.13 16.54
CA GLU A 454 -1.83 -20.36 15.97
C GLU A 454 -2.75 -20.08 14.80
N PHE A 455 -3.67 -19.13 14.96
CA PHE A 455 -4.58 -18.78 13.87
C PHE A 455 -3.84 -18.15 12.67
N LYS A 456 -2.79 -17.35 12.91
CA LYS A 456 -1.94 -16.86 11.82
C LYS A 456 -1.27 -17.98 11.03
N ARG A 457 -0.81 -19.05 11.68
CA ARG A 457 -0.26 -20.23 10.99
C ARG A 457 -1.33 -20.95 10.17
N LEU A 458 -2.53 -21.10 10.74
CA LEU A 458 -3.68 -21.68 10.04
C LEU A 458 -4.03 -20.88 8.76
N ILE A 459 -4.15 -19.56 8.87
CA ILE A 459 -4.38 -18.67 7.71
C ILE A 459 -3.29 -18.88 6.66
N GLN A 460 -2.03 -18.89 7.05
CA GLN A 460 -0.90 -19.03 6.13
C GLN A 460 -0.99 -20.35 5.35
N GLY A 461 -1.25 -21.46 6.05
CA GLY A 461 -1.40 -22.79 5.43
C GLY A 461 -2.60 -22.87 4.48
N ALA A 462 -3.77 -22.38 4.94
CA ALA A 462 -4.99 -22.39 4.13
C ALA A 462 -4.86 -21.54 2.85
N ILE A 463 -4.27 -20.35 2.95
CA ILE A 463 -4.02 -19.46 1.81
C ILE A 463 -3.05 -20.13 0.82
N GLN A 464 -1.98 -20.75 1.31
CA GLN A 464 -1.03 -21.47 0.46
C GLN A 464 -1.72 -22.61 -0.28
N THR A 465 -2.49 -23.44 0.41
CA THR A 465 -3.24 -24.54 -0.19
C THR A 465 -4.23 -24.04 -1.24
N LYS A 466 -4.98 -22.98 -0.94
CA LYS A 466 -5.92 -22.37 -1.90
C LYS A 466 -5.21 -21.80 -3.11
N HIS A 467 -4.06 -21.15 -2.92
CA HIS A 467 -3.26 -20.59 -4.00
C HIS A 467 -2.78 -21.70 -4.96
N GLU A 468 -2.22 -22.78 -4.41
CA GLU A 468 -1.79 -23.93 -5.21
C GLU A 468 -2.95 -24.58 -5.97
N ALA A 469 -4.10 -24.75 -5.34
CA ALA A 469 -5.30 -25.28 -5.98
C ALA A 469 -5.75 -24.39 -7.16
N ASN A 470 -5.82 -23.08 -6.97
CA ASN A 470 -6.17 -22.11 -8.02
C ASN A 470 -5.19 -22.17 -9.21
N LEU A 471 -3.89 -22.28 -8.94
CA LEU A 471 -2.88 -22.40 -9.98
C LEU A 471 -3.01 -23.72 -10.75
N ARG A 472 -3.30 -24.83 -10.07
CA ARG A 472 -3.56 -26.13 -10.70
C ARG A 472 -4.76 -26.07 -11.64
N GLU A 473 -5.86 -25.49 -11.20
CA GLU A 473 -7.06 -25.30 -11.99
C GLU A 473 -6.78 -24.44 -13.24
N GLN A 474 -6.09 -23.31 -13.09
CA GLN A 474 -5.74 -22.43 -14.21
C GLN A 474 -4.80 -23.07 -15.23
N SER A 475 -4.03 -24.09 -14.84
CA SER A 475 -3.10 -24.78 -15.73
C SER A 475 -3.73 -25.87 -16.57
N GLN A 476 -4.91 -26.35 -16.19
CA GLN A 476 -5.57 -27.45 -16.89
C GLN A 476 -5.84 -27.07 -18.35
N GLY A 477 -5.26 -27.83 -19.27
CA GLY A 477 -5.45 -27.71 -20.72
C GLY A 477 -4.58 -26.66 -21.44
N LYS A 478 -3.76 -25.85 -20.73
CA LYS A 478 -3.01 -24.73 -21.37
C LYS A 478 -1.48 -24.88 -21.41
N THR A 479 -0.90 -25.86 -20.73
CA THR A 479 0.55 -25.94 -20.52
C THR A 479 1.08 -27.36 -20.59
N LYS A 480 0.93 -28.03 -21.76
CA LYS A 480 1.41 -29.44 -21.92
C LYS A 480 2.90 -29.60 -21.63
N CYS A 481 3.74 -28.71 -22.14
CA CYS A 481 5.19 -28.73 -21.87
C CYS A 481 5.53 -28.40 -20.42
N TYR A 482 4.81 -27.47 -19.81
CA TYR A 482 5.00 -27.09 -18.42
C TYR A 482 4.79 -28.24 -17.44
N ASN A 483 3.72 -29.03 -17.64
CA ASN A 483 3.39 -30.17 -16.77
C ASN A 483 4.43 -31.30 -16.84
N ILE A 484 5.14 -31.44 -17.97
CA ILE A 484 6.18 -32.44 -18.17
C ILE A 484 7.48 -32.05 -17.44
N MET A 485 7.81 -30.77 -17.40
CA MET A 485 9.09 -30.27 -16.89
C MET A 485 9.05 -29.84 -15.42
N LYS A 486 7.87 -29.67 -14.83
CA LYS A 486 7.72 -29.12 -13.48
C LYS A 486 7.51 -30.22 -12.44
N GLU A 487 8.42 -30.29 -11.47
CA GLU A 487 8.25 -31.02 -10.22
C GLU A 487 7.68 -30.09 -9.13
N GLY A 488 6.40 -30.21 -8.82
CA GLY A 488 5.72 -29.42 -7.79
C GLY A 488 5.46 -27.94 -8.15
N TYR A 489 4.83 -27.21 -7.26
CA TYR A 489 4.43 -25.81 -7.42
C TYR A 489 5.21 -24.89 -6.45
N GLY A 490 5.30 -23.60 -6.77
CA GLY A 490 5.96 -22.59 -5.95
C GLY A 490 7.22 -22.00 -6.57
N LYS A 491 7.81 -21.03 -5.89
CA LYS A 491 9.04 -20.37 -6.34
C LYS A 491 10.16 -21.39 -6.58
N LYS A 492 10.80 -21.33 -7.73
CA LYS A 492 11.85 -22.25 -8.13
C LYS A 492 13.22 -21.74 -7.69
N GLU A 493 14.11 -22.68 -7.27
CA GLU A 493 15.46 -22.38 -6.79
C GLU A 493 16.30 -21.65 -7.83
N TYR A 494 16.17 -22.00 -9.11
CA TYR A 494 16.92 -21.35 -10.18
C TYR A 494 16.68 -19.82 -10.23
N MET A 495 15.55 -19.30 -9.72
CA MET A 495 15.29 -17.87 -9.62
C MET A 495 16.16 -17.18 -8.56
N ASN A 496 16.69 -17.94 -7.60
CA ASN A 496 17.57 -17.42 -6.55
C ASN A 496 19.04 -17.47 -6.96
N GLU A 497 19.44 -18.49 -7.70
CA GLU A 497 20.84 -18.89 -7.85
C GLU A 497 21.43 -18.56 -9.22
N LYS A 498 20.62 -18.49 -10.26
CA LYS A 498 21.08 -18.30 -11.63
C LYS A 498 21.19 -16.84 -12.03
N LYS A 499 22.02 -16.57 -13.05
CA LYS A 499 22.05 -15.27 -13.75
C LYS A 499 20.70 -15.00 -14.39
N ILE A 500 20.35 -13.73 -14.55
CA ILE A 500 19.00 -13.35 -15.00
C ILE A 500 18.64 -13.88 -16.40
N GLU A 501 19.60 -13.93 -17.31
CA GLU A 501 19.36 -14.48 -18.66
C GLU A 501 19.18 -16.00 -18.64
N GLU A 502 19.87 -16.71 -17.77
CA GLU A 502 19.65 -18.15 -17.54
C GLU A 502 18.26 -18.40 -16.94
N VAL A 503 17.84 -17.58 -15.95
CA VAL A 503 16.47 -17.64 -15.40
C VAL A 503 15.42 -17.42 -16.48
N ARG A 504 15.62 -16.45 -17.37
CA ARG A 504 14.71 -16.18 -18.50
C ARG A 504 14.65 -17.34 -19.48
N LEU A 505 15.81 -17.90 -19.82
CA LEU A 505 15.87 -19.07 -20.69
C LEU A 505 15.16 -20.27 -20.05
N MET A 506 15.48 -20.55 -18.80
CA MET A 506 14.85 -21.63 -18.03
C MET A 506 13.35 -21.46 -17.95
N PHE A 507 12.86 -20.28 -17.57
CA PHE A 507 11.42 -20.01 -17.52
C PHE A 507 10.76 -20.25 -18.88
N LYS A 508 11.32 -19.72 -19.96
CA LYS A 508 10.77 -19.86 -21.32
C LYS A 508 10.75 -21.32 -21.77
N SER A 509 11.80 -22.09 -21.48
CA SER A 509 11.88 -23.51 -21.85
C SER A 509 10.85 -24.35 -21.08
N ARG A 510 10.69 -24.11 -19.78
CA ARG A 510 9.74 -24.82 -18.92
C ARG A 510 8.28 -24.53 -19.28
N VAL A 511 8.00 -23.32 -19.75
CA VAL A 511 6.66 -22.87 -20.15
C VAL A 511 6.34 -23.17 -21.61
N GLY A 512 7.34 -23.57 -22.41
CA GLY A 512 7.18 -23.86 -23.83
C GLY A 512 6.93 -22.60 -24.68
N ILE A 513 7.67 -21.53 -24.40
CA ILE A 513 7.56 -20.23 -25.09
C ILE A 513 8.92 -19.70 -25.59
N LEU A 514 9.89 -20.59 -25.79
CA LEU A 514 11.12 -20.23 -26.49
C LEU A 514 10.80 -19.73 -27.91
N PRO A 515 11.69 -18.95 -28.53
CA PRO A 515 11.44 -18.33 -29.85
C PRO A 515 11.52 -19.35 -31.00
N PHE A 516 10.89 -20.50 -30.83
CA PHE A 516 10.71 -21.50 -31.88
C PHE A 516 9.45 -21.21 -32.69
N ALA A 517 9.54 -21.30 -34.02
CA ALA A 517 8.47 -20.93 -34.93
C ALA A 517 7.16 -21.70 -34.65
N GLY A 518 7.26 -22.97 -34.25
CA GLY A 518 6.12 -23.80 -33.94
C GLY A 518 5.33 -23.38 -32.70
N ASN A 519 5.94 -22.61 -31.76
CA ASN A 519 5.26 -22.07 -30.59
C ASN A 519 4.28 -20.94 -30.96
N PHE A 520 4.48 -20.29 -32.12
CA PHE A 520 3.70 -19.15 -32.60
C PHE A 520 2.73 -19.54 -33.72
N SER A 521 2.54 -20.82 -33.99
CA SER A 521 1.70 -21.33 -35.10
C SER A 521 0.23 -20.87 -35.03
N HIS A 522 -0.25 -20.40 -33.90
CA HIS A 522 -1.59 -19.82 -33.68
C HIS A 522 -1.66 -18.31 -33.87
N ASP A 523 -0.52 -17.62 -33.97
CA ASP A 523 -0.46 -16.17 -34.13
C ASP A 523 -0.49 -15.81 -35.61
N LYS A 524 -1.55 -15.13 -36.02
CA LYS A 524 -1.77 -14.72 -37.42
C LYS A 524 -0.63 -13.85 -38.01
N ARG A 525 0.15 -13.19 -37.16
CA ARG A 525 1.32 -12.40 -37.59
C ARG A 525 2.43 -13.28 -38.16
N PHE A 526 2.49 -14.54 -37.73
CA PHE A 526 3.47 -15.55 -38.17
C PHE A 526 2.88 -16.56 -39.17
N ALA A 527 1.67 -16.32 -39.69
CA ALA A 527 0.99 -17.23 -40.61
C ALA A 527 1.75 -17.47 -41.94
N LYS A 528 2.73 -16.64 -42.25
CA LYS A 528 3.60 -16.77 -43.45
C LYS A 528 4.93 -17.46 -43.15
N THR A 529 5.26 -17.74 -41.90
CA THR A 529 6.50 -18.40 -41.50
C THR A 529 6.32 -19.92 -41.48
N ASN A 530 7.36 -20.64 -41.91
CA ASN A 530 7.39 -22.07 -41.77
C ASN A 530 7.52 -22.47 -40.30
N TRP A 531 6.51 -23.10 -39.71
CA TRP A 531 6.50 -23.54 -38.31
C TRP A 531 7.24 -24.86 -38.11
N LEU A 532 7.78 -25.41 -39.18
CA LEU A 532 8.49 -26.67 -39.14
C LEU A 532 9.98 -26.45 -38.89
N CYS A 533 10.54 -27.31 -38.06
CA CYS A 533 11.98 -27.50 -38.01
C CYS A 533 12.48 -27.93 -39.40
N ARG A 534 13.75 -27.69 -39.70
CA ARG A 534 14.39 -28.21 -40.94
C ARG A 534 14.31 -29.73 -41.11
N CYS A 535 13.97 -30.45 -40.04
CA CYS A 535 13.67 -31.90 -40.11
C CYS A 535 12.22 -32.25 -40.53
N GLY A 536 11.38 -31.23 -40.76
CA GLY A 536 9.99 -31.42 -41.19
C GLY A 536 8.96 -31.54 -40.04
N LEU A 537 9.38 -31.62 -38.77
CA LEU A 537 8.48 -31.66 -37.63
C LEU A 537 8.22 -30.26 -37.06
N LYS A 538 7.12 -30.12 -36.31
CA LYS A 538 6.80 -28.83 -35.65
C LYS A 538 7.92 -28.42 -34.69
N GLU A 539 8.50 -27.21 -34.93
CA GLU A 539 9.62 -26.69 -34.13
C GLU A 539 9.13 -26.14 -32.78
N ASN A 540 9.29 -26.93 -31.72
CA ASN A 540 8.99 -26.52 -30.35
C ASN A 540 9.83 -27.34 -29.34
N GLU A 541 9.75 -26.98 -28.07
CA GLU A 541 10.50 -27.63 -27.00
C GLU A 541 10.24 -29.14 -26.93
N ALA A 542 8.98 -29.54 -27.09
CA ALA A 542 8.60 -30.97 -27.04
C ALA A 542 9.27 -31.79 -28.14
N HIS A 543 9.32 -31.26 -29.37
CA HIS A 543 10.05 -31.89 -30.47
C HIS A 543 11.55 -32.04 -30.19
N LEU A 544 12.15 -30.95 -29.70
CA LEU A 544 13.61 -30.90 -29.44
C LEU A 544 14.01 -31.78 -28.26
N THR A 545 13.19 -31.85 -27.22
CA THR A 545 13.45 -32.71 -26.05
C THR A 545 13.10 -34.17 -26.26
N ALA A 546 12.40 -34.50 -27.34
CA ALA A 546 12.10 -35.91 -27.69
C ALA A 546 13.32 -36.69 -28.25
N GLY A 547 14.39 -35.98 -28.66
CA GLY A 547 15.60 -36.59 -29.19
C GLY A 547 15.45 -37.22 -30.58
N THR A 548 14.45 -36.79 -31.34
CA THR A 548 14.14 -37.33 -32.67
C THR A 548 14.56 -36.39 -33.82
N CYS A 549 15.17 -35.25 -33.50
CA CYS A 549 15.54 -34.28 -34.50
C CYS A 549 16.98 -34.48 -34.99
N PRO A 550 17.19 -34.86 -36.26
CA PRO A 550 18.52 -35.10 -36.79
C PRO A 550 19.39 -33.83 -36.88
N ILE A 551 18.78 -32.66 -36.91
CA ILE A 551 19.48 -31.35 -36.97
C ILE A 551 20.23 -31.04 -35.66
N TYR A 552 19.75 -31.56 -34.54
CA TYR A 552 20.27 -31.35 -33.20
C TYR A 552 20.71 -32.63 -32.49
N ASP A 553 20.94 -33.73 -33.23
CA ASP A 553 21.24 -35.03 -32.65
C ASP A 553 22.50 -35.04 -31.80
N ASP A 554 23.58 -34.40 -32.22
CA ASP A 554 24.80 -34.26 -31.47
C ASP A 554 24.60 -33.45 -30.16
N ILE A 555 23.78 -32.42 -30.21
CA ILE A 555 23.41 -31.63 -29.00
C ILE A 555 22.56 -32.52 -28.07
N TRP A 556 21.65 -33.31 -28.65
CA TRP A 556 20.84 -34.29 -27.91
C TRP A 556 21.69 -35.36 -27.23
N GLN A 557 22.68 -35.92 -27.90
CA GLN A 557 23.56 -36.94 -27.33
C GLN A 557 24.38 -36.39 -26.14
N GLY A 558 24.76 -35.13 -26.17
CA GLY A 558 25.46 -34.42 -25.08
C GLY A 558 24.58 -33.75 -24.02
N ARG A 559 23.27 -33.98 -24.03
CA ARG A 559 22.29 -33.16 -23.25
C ARG A 559 22.36 -33.28 -21.73
N GLY A 560 22.97 -34.32 -21.20
CA GLY A 560 22.90 -34.64 -19.79
C GLY A 560 21.47 -34.98 -19.32
N ASN A 561 21.17 -34.64 -18.07
CA ASN A 561 19.82 -34.87 -17.50
C ASN A 561 18.95 -33.61 -17.63
N LEU A 562 18.06 -33.55 -18.60
CA LEU A 562 17.15 -32.40 -18.84
C LEU A 562 16.18 -32.09 -17.70
N LYS A 563 16.12 -32.91 -16.66
CA LYS A 563 15.44 -32.54 -15.41
C LYS A 563 16.32 -31.65 -14.50
N ASN A 564 17.63 -31.65 -14.74
CA ASN A 564 18.55 -30.75 -14.08
C ASN A 564 18.55 -29.38 -14.76
N ASP A 565 18.49 -28.32 -13.98
CA ASP A 565 18.40 -26.95 -14.46
C ASP A 565 19.61 -26.50 -15.29
N GLU A 566 20.81 -26.95 -14.92
CA GLU A 566 22.04 -26.61 -15.67
C GLU A 566 22.10 -27.29 -17.03
N ASP A 567 21.77 -28.56 -17.07
CA ASP A 567 21.76 -29.34 -18.31
C ASP A 567 20.68 -28.82 -19.26
N LEU A 568 19.51 -28.43 -18.73
CA LEU A 568 18.44 -27.83 -19.51
C LEU A 568 18.85 -26.47 -20.12
N VAL A 569 19.51 -25.62 -19.36
CA VAL A 569 20.04 -24.32 -19.85
C VAL A 569 21.10 -24.55 -20.91
N LYS A 570 22.06 -25.44 -20.67
CA LYS A 570 23.12 -25.78 -21.63
C LYS A 570 22.53 -26.32 -22.94
N PHE A 571 21.59 -27.24 -22.84
CA PHE A 571 20.90 -27.84 -23.98
C PHE A 571 20.20 -26.78 -24.85
N PHE A 572 19.29 -25.98 -24.26
CA PHE A 572 18.58 -24.97 -25.04
C PHE A 572 19.46 -23.81 -25.50
N SER A 573 20.51 -23.46 -24.77
CA SER A 573 21.49 -22.48 -25.24
C SER A 573 22.21 -22.97 -26.50
N ALA A 574 22.62 -24.25 -26.51
CA ALA A 574 23.26 -24.85 -27.67
C ALA A 574 22.31 -24.96 -28.89
N VAL A 575 21.05 -25.35 -28.64
CA VAL A 575 20.00 -25.42 -29.70
C VAL A 575 19.75 -24.03 -30.30
N LEU A 576 19.57 -23.01 -29.48
CA LEU A 576 19.34 -21.64 -29.94
C LEU A 576 20.56 -21.07 -30.67
N GLY A 577 21.76 -21.34 -30.19
CA GLY A 577 22.99 -20.95 -30.83
C GLY A 577 23.14 -21.58 -32.23
N ARG A 578 22.87 -22.88 -32.36
CA ARG A 578 22.90 -23.57 -33.67
C ARG A 578 21.83 -23.03 -34.61
N ARG A 579 20.61 -22.83 -34.12
CA ARG A 579 19.52 -22.24 -34.90
C ARG A 579 19.91 -20.88 -35.48
N SER A 580 20.43 -19.99 -34.64
CA SER A 580 20.89 -18.65 -35.07
C SER A 580 22.00 -18.71 -36.11
N LEU A 581 22.91 -19.71 -36.02
CA LEU A 581 23.94 -19.95 -37.02
C LEU A 581 23.34 -20.39 -38.36
N LEU A 582 22.40 -21.35 -38.31
CA LEU A 582 21.74 -21.87 -39.52
C LEU A 582 20.89 -20.79 -40.21
N ASP A 583 20.21 -19.92 -39.45
CA ASP A 583 19.45 -18.81 -40.00
C ASP A 583 20.36 -17.79 -40.71
N ARG A 584 21.54 -17.49 -40.16
CA ARG A 584 22.53 -16.62 -40.82
C ARG A 584 23.10 -17.21 -42.10
N LEU A 585 23.42 -18.49 -42.11
CA LEU A 585 23.93 -19.17 -43.32
C LEU A 585 22.90 -19.14 -44.44
N GLU A 586 21.59 -19.34 -44.15
CA GLU A 586 20.54 -19.21 -45.12
C GLU A 586 20.32 -17.77 -45.66
N GLU A 587 20.58 -16.76 -44.83
CA GLU A 587 20.57 -15.35 -45.25
C GLU A 587 21.73 -15.06 -46.15
N GLU A 588 22.96 -15.50 -45.81
CA GLU A 588 24.16 -15.36 -46.63
C GLU A 588 24.03 -16.07 -48.00
N GLU A 589 23.43 -17.26 -48.03
CA GLU A 589 23.15 -18.00 -49.28
C GLU A 589 22.09 -17.30 -50.15
N ARG A 590 21.12 -16.63 -49.57
CA ARG A 590 20.10 -15.84 -50.30
C ARG A 590 20.67 -14.55 -50.89
N ASP A 591 21.63 -13.93 -50.18
CA ASP A 591 22.26 -12.67 -50.60
C ASP A 591 23.49 -12.90 -51.47
N ALA A 592 23.95 -14.16 -51.67
CA ALA A 592 25.02 -14.50 -52.57
C ALA A 592 24.60 -14.25 -54.04
N PRO A 593 25.38 -13.50 -54.84
CA PRO A 593 25.04 -13.29 -56.22
C PRO A 593 25.00 -14.61 -56.98
N SER A 594 23.90 -14.86 -57.70
CA SER A 594 23.75 -16.03 -58.56
C SER A 594 24.99 -16.24 -59.42
N PRO A 595 25.60 -17.46 -59.45
CA PRO A 595 26.76 -17.71 -60.27
C PRO A 595 26.39 -17.54 -61.73
N GLY A 596 26.86 -16.45 -62.28
CA GLY A 596 27.13 -16.24 -63.69
C GLY A 596 25.98 -16.40 -64.73
N SER A 597 25.34 -15.30 -65.10
CA SER A 597 25.11 -15.08 -66.53
C SER A 597 26.41 -14.57 -67.15
N GLY A 598 27.30 -15.52 -67.45
CA GLY A 598 28.47 -15.21 -68.23
C GLY A 598 28.01 -14.62 -69.58
N ASP A 599 28.41 -13.42 -69.83
CA ASP A 599 28.32 -12.79 -71.14
C ASP A 599 28.94 -13.72 -72.18
N SER A 600 28.07 -14.25 -73.02
CA SER A 600 28.47 -14.75 -74.32
C SER A 600 28.29 -13.60 -75.29
N ASN A 601 29.27 -12.71 -75.42
CA ASN A 601 29.47 -11.90 -76.55
C ASN A 601 30.92 -12.14 -77.05
N CYS A 602 31.02 -12.94 -78.08
CA CYS A 602 31.95 -12.84 -79.21
C CYS A 602 31.24 -13.29 -80.46
#